data_ea6a207fbed1f285d4e6fa49e334b31e
#
_entry.id   ea6a207fbed1f285d4e6fa49e334b31e
#
_cell.length_a   1.000
_cell.length_b   1.000
_cell.length_c   1.000
_cell.angle_alpha   90.00
_cell.angle_beta   90.00
_cell.angle_gamma   90.00
#
_symmetry.space_group_name_H-M   'P 1'
#
loop_
_entity.id
_entity.type
_entity.pdbx_description
1 polymer ?
#
loop_
_entity_poly.entity_id
_entity_poly.type
_entity_poly.pdbx_seq_one_letter_code
_entity_poly.pdbx_strand_id
1 'polypeptide(L)'
;MKYLNLFSNKYKKVLSFDGGGVRAIIGIYFLKRLEQETSKSIFDSFDLFIGTSAGATNALMLGVNGSSIADIEKFWTKENLRKIMNQSFIDKTSILQTRPKYNNEGKKEILSKFFSHKQIGEALKPVIVTAYDLEERKPVLISSYRDSKVSVVEAANASSAAPIYFPTVDMRDGRWLIDGGIATNNPSLLGYIEAKKLFGTDKIKVLGIGAGLNKRKINGRSSRNWGAIGWLRHDILGIMLESSLQNEILKDLIGDKYLRVNSAIHKVNRRMDDISDQNLLRIRELSNQWWSKFGKKAVNSVSYTHLTLPTSSRV
;
A
#
# COMPACT_ATOMS: atom_id res chain seq x y z
N MET A 1 -9.59 -9.52 -22.35
CA MET A 1 -9.79 -10.97 -22.06
C MET A 1 -8.50 -11.76 -21.82
N LYS A 2 -7.40 -11.13 -21.44
CA LYS A 2 -6.06 -11.75 -21.29
C LYS A 2 -5.90 -12.61 -20.01
N TYR A 3 -6.86 -12.56 -19.07
CA TYR A 3 -6.72 -13.16 -17.73
C TYR A 3 -7.82 -14.17 -17.35
N LEU A 4 -8.78 -14.46 -18.26
CA LEU A 4 -9.84 -15.44 -18.01
C LEU A 4 -9.30 -16.87 -18.20
N ASN A 5 -8.99 -17.53 -17.11
CA ASN A 5 -8.69 -18.97 -17.09
C ASN A 5 -9.88 -19.69 -16.43
N LEU A 6 -10.92 -19.98 -17.23
CA LEU A 6 -12.24 -20.49 -16.80
C LEU A 6 -12.23 -21.87 -16.13
N PHE A 7 -11.09 -22.58 -16.13
CA PHE A 7 -10.99 -23.97 -15.64
C PHE A 7 -10.01 -24.20 -14.49
N SER A 8 -9.41 -23.13 -13.92
CA SER A 8 -8.50 -23.29 -12.81
C SER A 8 -9.25 -23.40 -11.48
N ASN A 9 -9.24 -24.58 -10.88
CA ASN A 9 -9.80 -24.83 -9.54
C ASN A 9 -8.97 -24.18 -8.40
N LYS A 10 -7.93 -23.42 -8.74
CA LYS A 10 -7.02 -22.75 -7.78
C LYS A 10 -7.55 -21.38 -7.36
N TYR A 11 -7.31 -21.04 -6.08
CA TYR A 11 -7.55 -19.68 -5.59
C TYR A 11 -6.66 -18.67 -6.31
N LYS A 12 -7.26 -17.55 -6.73
CA LYS A 12 -6.55 -16.36 -7.12
C LYS A 12 -6.11 -15.58 -5.87
N LYS A 13 -4.88 -15.09 -5.87
CA LYS A 13 -4.27 -14.47 -4.69
C LYS A 13 -4.01 -12.99 -4.94
N VAL A 14 -4.51 -12.17 -4.04
CA VAL A 14 -4.34 -10.70 -4.06
C VAL A 14 -3.38 -10.29 -2.96
N LEU A 15 -2.38 -9.48 -3.29
CA LEU A 15 -1.53 -8.79 -2.33
C LEU A 15 -1.90 -7.32 -2.30
N SER A 16 -2.29 -6.84 -1.13
CA SER A 16 -2.75 -5.49 -0.88
C SER A 16 -1.82 -4.75 0.07
N PHE A 17 -1.50 -3.48 -0.25
CA PHE A 17 -0.63 -2.63 0.56
C PHE A 17 -1.35 -1.37 0.98
N ASP A 18 -1.36 -1.10 2.29
CA ASP A 18 -1.88 0.16 2.82
C ASP A 18 -0.97 1.35 2.51
N GLY A 19 -1.58 2.53 2.50
CA GLY A 19 -0.86 3.78 2.62
C GLY A 19 -0.26 3.98 4.02
N GLY A 20 0.79 4.80 4.10
CA GLY A 20 1.41 5.08 5.40
C GLY A 20 2.81 5.71 5.33
N GLY A 21 3.20 6.28 4.20
CA GLY A 21 4.50 6.91 4.00
C GLY A 21 5.66 5.95 4.29
N VAL A 22 6.67 6.39 5.04
CA VAL A 22 7.84 5.57 5.39
C VAL A 22 7.49 4.28 6.12
N ARG A 23 6.35 4.22 6.81
CA ARG A 23 5.91 3.02 7.54
C ARG A 23 5.57 1.84 6.61
N ALA A 24 5.33 2.08 5.32
CA ALA A 24 5.12 1.00 4.33
C ALA A 24 6.33 0.04 4.22
N ILE A 25 7.52 0.46 4.67
CA ILE A 25 8.72 -0.38 4.75
C ILE A 25 8.54 -1.58 5.69
N ILE A 26 7.68 -1.47 6.72
CA ILE A 26 7.39 -2.57 7.66
C ILE A 26 6.97 -3.81 6.88
N GLY A 27 6.06 -3.62 5.92
CA GLY A 27 5.55 -4.68 5.06
C GLY A 27 6.62 -5.29 4.15
N ILE A 28 7.56 -4.49 3.67
CA ILE A 28 8.66 -4.97 2.80
C ILE A 28 9.59 -5.89 3.59
N TYR A 29 9.97 -5.54 4.81
CA TYR A 29 10.77 -6.44 5.65
C TYR A 29 10.02 -7.73 6.01
N PHE A 30 8.69 -7.64 6.24
CA PHE A 30 7.86 -8.82 6.47
C PHE A 30 7.84 -9.74 5.24
N LEU A 31 7.62 -9.19 4.05
CA LEU A 31 7.58 -9.95 2.80
C LEU A 31 8.93 -10.53 2.41
N LYS A 32 10.04 -9.84 2.72
CA LYS A 32 11.39 -10.38 2.55
C LYS A 32 11.57 -11.69 3.30
N ARG A 33 11.12 -11.70 4.55
CA ARG A 33 11.18 -12.91 5.36
C ARG A 33 10.23 -13.99 4.86
N LEU A 34 9.07 -13.61 4.33
CA LEU A 34 8.14 -14.54 3.70
C LEU A 34 8.76 -15.23 2.47
N GLU A 35 9.48 -14.50 1.61
CA GLU A 35 10.24 -15.08 0.50
C GLU A 35 11.30 -16.06 0.98
N GLN A 36 12.06 -15.70 2.01
CA GLN A 36 13.10 -16.56 2.58
C GLN A 36 12.56 -17.89 3.12
N GLU A 37 11.46 -17.83 3.91
CA GLU A 37 10.84 -19.01 4.52
C GLU A 37 10.12 -19.91 3.52
N THR A 38 9.57 -19.33 2.45
CA THR A 38 8.83 -20.09 1.45
C THR A 38 9.67 -20.51 0.24
N SER A 39 10.86 -19.95 0.09
CA SER A 39 11.70 -20.07 -1.12
C SER A 39 10.93 -19.74 -2.41
N LYS A 40 9.92 -18.83 -2.32
CA LYS A 40 9.09 -18.42 -3.44
C LYS A 40 9.09 -16.90 -3.57
N SER A 41 9.26 -16.42 -4.79
CA SER A 41 9.11 -15.00 -5.10
C SER A 41 7.71 -14.50 -4.70
N ILE A 42 7.63 -13.32 -4.08
CA ILE A 42 6.34 -12.64 -3.83
C ILE A 42 5.63 -12.36 -5.14
N PHE A 43 6.36 -11.94 -6.17
CA PHE A 43 5.76 -11.73 -7.49
C PHE A 43 5.04 -12.98 -7.99
N ASP A 44 5.67 -14.16 -7.93
CA ASP A 44 5.07 -15.40 -8.43
C ASP A 44 3.94 -15.92 -7.54
N SER A 45 3.96 -15.57 -6.26
CA SER A 45 3.00 -16.03 -5.26
C SER A 45 1.63 -15.39 -5.35
N PHE A 46 1.48 -14.26 -6.06
CA PHE A 46 0.23 -13.52 -6.17
C PHE A 46 -0.16 -13.25 -7.62
N ASP A 47 -1.47 -13.15 -7.88
CA ASP A 47 -2.06 -12.94 -9.20
C ASP A 47 -2.43 -11.48 -9.47
N LEU A 48 -2.66 -10.67 -8.41
CA LEU A 48 -3.01 -9.26 -8.50
C LEU A 48 -2.36 -8.49 -7.34
N PHE A 49 -1.87 -7.29 -7.64
CA PHE A 49 -1.30 -6.36 -6.68
C PHE A 49 -2.16 -5.09 -6.60
N ILE A 50 -2.43 -4.62 -5.38
CA ILE A 50 -3.14 -3.36 -5.19
C ILE A 50 -2.49 -2.57 -4.06
N GLY A 51 -2.44 -1.24 -4.20
CA GLY A 51 -1.85 -0.40 -3.17
C GLY A 51 -2.39 1.02 -3.13
N THR A 52 -2.22 1.64 -1.97
CA THR A 52 -2.56 3.05 -1.71
C THR A 52 -1.28 3.80 -1.32
N SER A 53 -1.08 5.02 -1.86
CA SER A 53 0.02 5.90 -1.42
C SER A 53 1.40 5.23 -1.54
N ALA A 54 2.18 5.20 -0.48
CA ALA A 54 3.44 4.47 -0.41
C ALA A 54 3.29 2.97 -0.75
N GLY A 55 2.15 2.36 -0.36
CA GLY A 55 1.81 0.99 -0.74
C GLY A 55 1.55 0.81 -2.23
N ALA A 56 1.09 1.86 -2.93
CA ALA A 56 0.95 1.83 -4.39
C ALA A 56 2.31 1.67 -5.09
N THR A 57 3.35 2.32 -4.58
CA THR A 57 4.71 2.14 -5.11
C THR A 57 5.17 0.68 -4.98
N ASN A 58 4.93 0.05 -3.84
CA ASN A 58 5.26 -1.37 -3.64
C ASN A 58 4.48 -2.28 -4.60
N ALA A 59 3.18 -2.03 -4.77
CA ALA A 59 2.33 -2.79 -5.69
C ALA A 59 2.78 -2.64 -7.16
N LEU A 60 3.14 -1.41 -7.57
CA LEU A 60 3.63 -1.12 -8.91
C LEU A 60 5.01 -1.77 -9.17
N MET A 61 5.93 -1.73 -8.21
CA MET A 61 7.23 -2.39 -8.36
C MET A 61 7.07 -3.91 -8.55
N LEU A 62 6.13 -4.53 -7.85
CA LEU A 62 5.80 -5.94 -8.06
C LEU A 62 5.09 -6.14 -9.40
N GLY A 63 3.94 -5.50 -9.60
CA GLY A 63 3.06 -5.78 -10.73
C GLY A 63 3.63 -5.36 -12.09
N VAL A 64 4.30 -4.20 -12.16
CA VAL A 64 4.85 -3.66 -13.42
C VAL A 64 6.23 -4.23 -13.71
N ASN A 65 7.13 -4.21 -12.70
CA ASN A 65 8.53 -4.58 -12.92
C ASN A 65 8.83 -6.06 -12.62
N GLY A 66 7.95 -6.76 -11.90
CA GLY A 66 8.29 -8.08 -11.35
C GLY A 66 9.45 -8.02 -10.35
N SER A 67 9.61 -6.87 -9.67
CA SER A 67 10.74 -6.63 -8.77
C SER A 67 10.80 -7.65 -7.65
N SER A 68 12.00 -8.09 -7.30
CA SER A 68 12.26 -8.81 -6.06
C SER A 68 12.02 -7.89 -4.84
N ILE A 69 11.76 -8.47 -3.67
CA ILE A 69 11.65 -7.66 -2.45
C ILE A 69 12.97 -6.93 -2.14
N ALA A 70 14.10 -7.51 -2.50
CA ALA A 70 15.40 -6.85 -2.36
C ALA A 70 15.53 -5.59 -3.23
N ASP A 71 14.93 -5.58 -4.44
CA ASP A 71 14.92 -4.40 -5.30
C ASP A 71 13.96 -3.34 -4.76
N ILE A 72 12.84 -3.74 -4.17
CA ILE A 72 11.92 -2.82 -3.50
C ILE A 72 12.60 -2.17 -2.28
N GLU A 73 13.43 -2.90 -1.53
CA GLU A 73 14.23 -2.31 -0.44
C GLU A 73 15.16 -1.19 -0.96
N LYS A 74 15.73 -1.31 -2.17
CA LYS A 74 16.57 -0.26 -2.77
C LYS A 74 15.81 1.04 -3.04
N PHE A 75 14.51 0.97 -3.30
CA PHE A 75 13.66 2.15 -3.38
C PHE A 75 13.58 2.87 -2.02
N TRP A 76 13.44 2.12 -0.94
CA TRP A 76 13.23 2.64 0.42
C TRP A 76 14.52 2.98 1.18
N THR A 77 15.63 3.22 0.48
CA THR A 77 16.86 3.69 1.13
C THR A 77 16.69 5.09 1.70
N LYS A 78 17.41 5.38 2.78
CA LYS A 78 17.39 6.72 3.41
C LYS A 78 17.78 7.84 2.44
N GLU A 79 18.67 7.56 1.49
CA GLU A 79 19.08 8.48 0.43
C GLU A 79 17.88 8.84 -0.46
N ASN A 80 17.18 7.84 -1.01
CA ASN A 80 16.00 8.05 -1.84
C ASN A 80 14.89 8.75 -1.07
N LEU A 81 14.66 8.36 0.19
CA LEU A 81 13.67 8.99 1.06
C LEU A 81 13.97 10.48 1.31
N ARG A 82 15.24 10.86 1.48
CA ARG A 82 15.63 12.28 1.59
C ARG A 82 15.32 13.07 0.33
N LYS A 83 15.54 12.48 -0.85
CA LYS A 83 15.18 13.11 -2.12
C LYS A 83 13.67 13.24 -2.28
N ILE A 84 12.90 12.20 -1.98
CA ILE A 84 11.43 12.20 -2.02
C ILE A 84 10.85 13.28 -1.09
N MET A 85 11.44 13.42 0.11
CA MET A 85 11.00 14.36 1.16
C MET A 85 11.85 15.63 1.14
N ASN A 86 12.20 16.13 -0.04
CA ASN A 86 12.99 17.36 -0.18
C ASN A 86 12.11 18.58 0.07
N GLN A 87 12.49 19.38 1.06
CA GLN A 87 11.86 20.67 1.37
C GLN A 87 12.58 21.80 0.67
N SER A 88 11.83 22.72 0.07
CA SER A 88 12.39 24.01 -0.35
C SER A 88 12.90 24.80 0.87
N PHE A 89 13.99 25.54 0.70
CA PHE A 89 14.57 26.36 1.78
C PHE A 89 13.58 27.40 2.32
N ILE A 90 12.72 27.93 1.45
CA ILE A 90 11.71 28.95 1.79
C ILE A 90 10.63 28.37 2.70
N ASP A 91 10.26 27.07 2.52
CA ASP A 91 9.20 26.42 3.28
C ASP A 91 9.63 26.06 4.70
N LYS A 92 10.95 25.94 4.97
CA LYS A 92 11.49 25.66 6.31
C LYS A 92 11.31 26.79 7.30
N THR A 93 11.14 28.02 6.82
CA THR A 93 11.07 29.24 7.65
C THR A 93 9.65 29.74 7.89
N SER A 94 8.65 29.17 7.23
CA SER A 94 7.24 29.58 7.37
C SER A 94 6.62 29.01 8.64
N ILE A 95 6.21 29.88 9.56
CA ILE A 95 5.47 29.51 10.80
C ILE A 95 4.08 28.95 10.47
N LEU A 96 3.47 29.43 9.38
CA LEU A 96 2.20 28.95 8.83
C LEU A 96 2.50 28.20 7.52
N GLN A 97 2.28 26.89 7.54
CA GLN A 97 2.43 26.07 6.33
C GLN A 97 1.33 26.42 5.33
N THR A 98 1.60 27.37 4.44
CA THR A 98 0.67 27.82 3.38
C THR A 98 0.85 27.08 2.07
N ARG A 99 1.89 26.22 1.96
CA ARG A 99 2.23 25.42 0.79
C ARG A 99 2.46 23.96 1.20
N PRO A 100 2.45 23.00 0.25
CA PRO A 100 2.81 21.62 0.52
C PRO A 100 4.20 21.53 1.17
N LYS A 101 4.38 20.62 2.10
CA LYS A 101 5.63 20.45 2.86
C LYS A 101 6.81 20.06 1.97
N TYR A 102 6.56 19.30 0.91
CA TYR A 102 7.54 18.79 -0.03
C TYR A 102 7.16 19.19 -1.46
N ASN A 103 8.16 19.35 -2.33
CA ASN A 103 7.92 19.43 -3.76
C ASN A 103 7.82 18.02 -4.38
N ASN A 104 7.33 17.96 -5.64
CA ASN A 104 7.21 16.68 -6.35
C ASN A 104 8.47 16.29 -7.14
N GLU A 105 9.48 17.14 -7.25
CA GLU A 105 10.62 16.94 -8.15
C GLU A 105 11.43 15.71 -7.73
N GLY A 106 11.91 15.69 -6.50
CA GLY A 106 12.69 14.57 -5.99
C GLY A 106 11.91 13.26 -5.96
N LYS A 107 10.59 13.33 -5.70
CA LYS A 107 9.73 12.14 -5.77
C LYS A 107 9.63 11.61 -7.20
N LYS A 108 9.39 12.50 -8.19
CA LYS A 108 9.34 12.12 -9.61
C LYS A 108 10.69 11.59 -10.10
N GLU A 109 11.82 12.20 -9.68
CA GLU A 109 13.16 11.70 -10.01
C GLU A 109 13.34 10.24 -9.56
N ILE A 110 13.03 9.95 -8.28
CA ILE A 110 13.18 8.60 -7.76
C ILE A 110 12.20 7.63 -8.42
N LEU A 111 10.93 8.00 -8.61
CA LEU A 111 9.98 7.15 -9.32
C LEU A 111 10.45 6.87 -10.76
N SER A 112 10.97 7.87 -11.48
CA SER A 112 11.51 7.69 -12.84
C SER A 112 12.72 6.77 -12.87
N LYS A 113 13.58 6.81 -11.84
CA LYS A 113 14.73 5.90 -11.72
C LYS A 113 14.29 4.42 -11.67
N PHE A 114 13.17 4.11 -11.04
CA PHE A 114 12.70 2.73 -10.87
C PHE A 114 11.68 2.28 -11.93
N PHE A 115 10.91 3.19 -12.48
CA PHE A 115 9.85 2.86 -13.45
C PHE A 115 10.15 3.30 -14.88
N SER A 116 11.17 4.16 -15.07
CA SER A 116 11.51 4.73 -16.38
C SER A 116 10.30 5.38 -17.05
N HIS A 117 10.08 5.13 -18.33
CA HIS A 117 8.94 5.66 -19.11
C HIS A 117 7.79 4.66 -19.24
N LYS A 118 7.74 3.62 -18.42
CA LYS A 118 6.72 2.57 -18.52
C LYS A 118 5.32 3.12 -18.32
N GLN A 119 4.41 2.57 -19.10
CA GLN A 119 2.97 2.72 -18.92
C GLN A 119 2.44 1.58 -18.05
N ILE A 120 1.36 1.83 -17.29
CA ILE A 120 0.82 0.83 -16.37
C ILE A 120 0.27 -0.40 -17.09
N GLY A 121 -0.11 -0.25 -18.38
CA GLY A 121 -0.53 -1.36 -19.25
C GLY A 121 0.57 -2.36 -19.58
N GLU A 122 1.85 -1.99 -19.39
CA GLU A 122 3.01 -2.88 -19.56
C GLU A 122 3.24 -3.79 -18.35
N ALA A 123 2.33 -3.74 -17.37
CA ALA A 123 2.44 -4.57 -16.17
C ALA A 123 2.48 -6.07 -16.51
N LEU A 124 3.41 -6.77 -15.88
CA LEU A 124 3.60 -8.22 -16.00
C LEU A 124 2.46 -8.99 -15.32
N LYS A 125 1.88 -8.41 -14.27
CA LYS A 125 0.67 -8.91 -13.61
C LYS A 125 -0.30 -7.76 -13.32
N PRO A 126 -1.61 -8.03 -13.21
CA PRO A 126 -2.59 -7.01 -12.86
C PRO A 126 -2.18 -6.20 -11.63
N VAL A 127 -2.15 -4.89 -11.79
CA VAL A 127 -1.86 -3.95 -10.70
C VAL A 127 -2.85 -2.81 -10.69
N ILE A 128 -3.22 -2.37 -9.49
CA ILE A 128 -4.17 -1.29 -9.23
C ILE A 128 -3.57 -0.36 -8.19
N VAL A 129 -3.72 0.94 -8.39
CA VAL A 129 -3.43 1.94 -7.37
C VAL A 129 -4.64 2.82 -7.14
N THR A 130 -4.84 3.25 -5.90
CA THR A 130 -5.94 4.14 -5.54
C THR A 130 -5.50 5.59 -5.62
N ALA A 131 -6.39 6.46 -6.04
CA ALA A 131 -6.24 7.91 -6.01
C ALA A 131 -7.59 8.56 -5.69
N TYR A 132 -7.63 9.87 -5.56
CA TYR A 132 -8.87 10.63 -5.41
C TYR A 132 -8.88 11.80 -6.39
N ASP A 133 -9.93 11.89 -7.18
CA ASP A 133 -10.16 12.96 -8.14
C ASP A 133 -10.82 14.14 -7.43
N LEU A 134 -10.16 15.31 -7.47
CA LEU A 134 -10.62 16.51 -6.79
C LEU A 134 -11.79 17.18 -7.50
N GLU A 135 -11.79 17.19 -8.82
CA GLU A 135 -12.83 17.87 -9.61
C GLU A 135 -14.11 17.05 -9.62
N GLU A 136 -14.00 15.75 -9.88
CA GLU A 136 -15.11 14.81 -9.84
C GLU A 136 -15.52 14.40 -8.42
N ARG A 137 -14.71 14.77 -7.41
CA ARG A 137 -14.94 14.47 -5.98
C ARG A 137 -15.22 13.00 -5.69
N LYS A 138 -14.47 12.09 -6.33
CA LYS A 138 -14.67 10.64 -6.22
C LYS A 138 -13.36 9.87 -6.12
N PRO A 139 -13.39 8.67 -5.46
CA PRO A 139 -12.26 7.74 -5.52
C PRO A 139 -12.02 7.26 -6.96
N VAL A 140 -10.75 7.09 -7.29
CA VAL A 140 -10.28 6.58 -8.59
C VAL A 140 -9.40 5.36 -8.39
N LEU A 141 -9.62 4.34 -9.22
CA LEU A 141 -8.75 3.18 -9.33
C LEU A 141 -8.02 3.27 -10.68
N ILE A 142 -6.72 3.51 -10.65
CA ILE A 142 -5.86 3.45 -11.85
C ILE A 142 -5.35 2.03 -11.96
N SER A 143 -5.69 1.33 -13.05
CA SER A 143 -5.39 -0.09 -13.21
C SER A 143 -4.72 -0.41 -14.54
N SER A 144 -3.86 -1.43 -14.53
CA SER A 144 -3.11 -1.87 -15.71
C SER A 144 -3.99 -2.36 -16.86
N TYR A 145 -5.25 -2.69 -16.62
CA TYR A 145 -6.16 -3.23 -17.62
C TYR A 145 -7.27 -2.26 -18.07
N ARG A 146 -7.44 -1.11 -17.41
CA ARG A 146 -8.38 -0.03 -17.83
C ARG A 146 -7.65 1.23 -18.27
N ASP A 147 -6.55 1.57 -17.59
CA ASP A 147 -5.83 2.83 -17.75
C ASP A 147 -4.46 2.59 -18.42
N SER A 148 -4.39 1.68 -19.38
CA SER A 148 -3.14 1.13 -19.93
C SER A 148 -2.12 2.16 -20.40
N LYS A 149 -2.55 3.36 -20.81
CA LYS A 149 -1.69 4.44 -21.30
C LYS A 149 -1.17 5.38 -20.21
N VAL A 150 -1.65 5.25 -18.96
CA VAL A 150 -1.19 6.08 -17.85
C VAL A 150 0.25 5.72 -17.50
N SER A 151 1.10 6.74 -17.33
CA SER A 151 2.48 6.54 -16.88
C SER A 151 2.50 5.97 -15.46
N VAL A 152 3.37 4.97 -15.24
CA VAL A 152 3.55 4.39 -13.89
C VAL A 152 4.03 5.45 -12.90
N VAL A 153 4.89 6.36 -13.34
CA VAL A 153 5.38 7.48 -12.52
C VAL A 153 4.22 8.41 -12.12
N GLU A 154 3.31 8.74 -13.05
CA GLU A 154 2.13 9.55 -12.76
C GLU A 154 1.18 8.83 -11.80
N ALA A 155 0.89 7.56 -12.04
CA ALA A 155 0.03 6.74 -11.18
C ALA A 155 0.58 6.66 -9.74
N ALA A 156 1.88 6.39 -9.58
CA ALA A 156 2.55 6.34 -8.28
C ALA A 156 2.56 7.72 -7.60
N ASN A 157 2.84 8.79 -8.37
CA ASN A 157 2.87 10.15 -7.85
C ASN A 157 1.50 10.61 -7.39
N ALA A 158 0.44 10.35 -8.16
CA ALA A 158 -0.94 10.67 -7.83
C ALA A 158 -1.42 9.93 -6.58
N SER A 159 -1.23 8.61 -6.55
CA SER A 159 -1.60 7.79 -5.40
C SER A 159 -0.93 8.22 -4.10
N SER A 160 0.27 8.81 -4.17
CA SER A 160 1.07 9.25 -3.02
C SER A 160 1.12 10.77 -2.82
N ALA A 161 0.22 11.51 -3.45
CA ALA A 161 0.11 12.97 -3.29
C ALA A 161 -0.73 13.32 -2.05
N ALA A 162 -0.23 12.94 -0.86
CA ALA A 162 -0.93 13.20 0.40
C ALA A 162 -1.07 14.71 0.65
N PRO A 163 -2.31 15.22 0.85
CA PRO A 163 -2.54 16.63 1.19
C PRO A 163 -1.68 17.07 2.36
N ILE A 164 -1.29 18.35 2.37
CA ILE A 164 -0.34 18.94 3.32
C ILE A 164 1.12 18.55 3.03
N TYR A 165 1.38 17.30 2.63
CA TYR A 165 2.75 16.83 2.35
C TYR A 165 3.20 17.12 0.93
N PHE A 166 2.37 16.83 -0.07
CA PHE A 166 2.72 16.97 -1.48
C PHE A 166 1.67 17.77 -2.25
N PRO A 167 2.06 18.45 -3.35
CA PRO A 167 1.12 19.12 -4.23
C PRO A 167 0.23 18.11 -4.96
N THR A 168 -0.97 18.55 -5.32
CA THR A 168 -1.89 17.84 -6.22
C THR A 168 -1.19 17.52 -7.55
N VAL A 169 -1.54 16.38 -8.13
CA VAL A 169 -0.95 15.91 -9.39
C VAL A 169 -1.89 16.22 -10.54
N ASP A 170 -1.39 17.02 -11.48
CA ASP A 170 -1.96 17.23 -12.80
C ASP A 170 -1.57 16.04 -13.69
N MET A 171 -2.55 15.23 -14.05
CA MET A 171 -2.36 14.06 -14.90
C MET A 171 -2.44 14.47 -16.37
N ARG A 172 -1.68 13.79 -17.24
CA ARG A 172 -1.71 14.07 -18.70
C ARG A 172 -3.09 13.90 -19.36
N ASP A 173 -3.99 13.16 -18.72
CA ASP A 173 -5.37 12.97 -19.15
C ASP A 173 -6.33 14.05 -18.64
N GLY A 174 -5.80 15.09 -17.97
CA GLY A 174 -6.52 16.26 -17.47
C GLY A 174 -7.12 16.11 -16.07
N ARG A 175 -6.98 14.95 -15.42
CA ARG A 175 -7.47 14.76 -14.05
C ARG A 175 -6.54 15.40 -13.01
N TRP A 176 -7.13 15.97 -11.97
CA TRP A 176 -6.42 16.50 -10.79
C TRP A 176 -6.53 15.56 -9.62
N LEU A 177 -5.47 14.78 -9.37
CA LEU A 177 -5.51 13.69 -8.41
C LEU A 177 -4.68 13.96 -7.15
N ILE A 178 -5.17 13.44 -6.03
CA ILE A 178 -4.48 13.38 -4.73
C ILE A 178 -4.46 11.94 -4.21
N ASP A 179 -3.77 11.76 -3.08
CA ASP A 179 -3.59 10.45 -2.42
C ASP A 179 -4.92 9.72 -2.21
N GLY A 180 -4.98 8.47 -2.64
CA GLY A 180 -6.13 7.61 -2.49
C GLY A 180 -6.47 7.25 -1.04
N GLY A 181 -5.55 7.47 -0.11
CA GLY A 181 -5.75 7.21 1.32
C GLY A 181 -6.92 8.00 1.91
N ILE A 182 -7.28 9.16 1.35
CA ILE A 182 -8.45 9.94 1.78
C ILE A 182 -9.73 9.12 1.71
N ALA A 183 -9.90 8.29 0.68
CA ALA A 183 -11.07 7.45 0.50
C ALA A 183 -10.84 6.00 0.94
N THR A 184 -9.63 5.47 0.70
CA THR A 184 -9.33 4.05 0.90
C THR A 184 -7.86 3.85 1.23
N ASN A 185 -7.51 3.91 2.49
CA ASN A 185 -6.13 3.66 2.92
C ASN A 185 -5.76 2.16 2.90
N ASN A 186 -6.71 1.28 3.25
CA ASN A 186 -6.59 -0.17 3.11
C ASN A 186 -7.36 -0.65 1.88
N PRO A 187 -6.71 -0.91 0.74
CA PRO A 187 -7.42 -1.25 -0.48
C PRO A 187 -7.75 -2.75 -0.61
N SER A 188 -7.63 -3.55 0.45
CA SER A 188 -7.85 -5.01 0.40
C SER A 188 -9.24 -5.40 -0.10
N LEU A 189 -10.29 -4.70 0.35
CA LEU A 189 -11.67 -4.93 -0.11
C LEU A 189 -11.81 -4.64 -1.60
N LEU A 190 -11.25 -3.52 -2.07
CA LEU A 190 -11.24 -3.17 -3.49
C LEU A 190 -10.46 -4.20 -4.31
N GLY A 191 -9.31 -4.66 -3.81
CA GLY A 191 -8.52 -5.71 -4.45
C GLY A 191 -9.29 -7.02 -4.58
N TYR A 192 -10.05 -7.40 -3.57
CA TYR A 192 -10.95 -8.55 -3.62
C TYR A 192 -12.03 -8.40 -4.71
N ILE A 193 -12.73 -7.26 -4.72
CA ILE A 193 -13.80 -6.98 -5.68
C ILE A 193 -13.25 -6.96 -7.12
N GLU A 194 -12.14 -6.27 -7.34
CA GLU A 194 -11.55 -6.17 -8.67
C GLU A 194 -10.96 -7.52 -9.14
N ALA A 195 -10.38 -8.32 -8.25
CA ALA A 195 -9.94 -9.66 -8.58
C ALA A 195 -11.11 -10.58 -8.98
N LYS A 196 -12.23 -10.50 -8.24
CA LYS A 196 -13.45 -11.25 -8.57
C LYS A 196 -13.95 -10.90 -9.97
N LYS A 197 -14.01 -9.61 -10.32
CA LYS A 197 -14.42 -9.14 -11.66
C LYS A 197 -13.43 -9.57 -12.73
N LEU A 198 -12.12 -9.39 -12.48
CA LEU A 198 -11.08 -9.62 -13.49
C LEU A 198 -10.90 -11.11 -13.81
N PHE A 199 -10.96 -11.97 -12.80
CA PHE A 199 -10.73 -13.41 -12.96
C PHE A 199 -12.02 -14.23 -13.09
N GLY A 200 -13.18 -13.62 -12.92
CA GLY A 200 -14.48 -14.31 -13.05
C GLY A 200 -14.69 -15.43 -12.03
N THR A 201 -14.16 -15.28 -10.80
CA THR A 201 -14.22 -16.32 -9.77
C THR A 201 -14.40 -15.76 -8.37
N ASP A 202 -15.12 -16.49 -7.51
CA ASP A 202 -15.24 -16.20 -6.07
C ASP A 202 -14.10 -16.84 -5.24
N LYS A 203 -13.24 -17.66 -5.86
CA LYS A 203 -12.10 -18.29 -5.20
C LYS A 203 -10.94 -17.30 -5.09
N ILE A 204 -11.09 -16.31 -4.23
CA ILE A 204 -10.08 -15.28 -3.99
C ILE A 204 -9.53 -15.40 -2.56
N LYS A 205 -8.22 -15.30 -2.42
CA LYS A 205 -7.51 -15.09 -1.15
C LYS A 205 -6.85 -13.74 -1.16
N VAL A 206 -6.85 -13.05 -0.02
CA VAL A 206 -6.24 -11.72 0.12
C VAL A 206 -5.23 -11.73 1.26
N LEU A 207 -4.02 -11.27 0.97
CA LEU A 207 -3.03 -10.89 1.97
C LEU A 207 -2.96 -9.36 2.01
N GLY A 208 -3.43 -8.77 3.10
CA GLY A 208 -3.38 -7.32 3.31
C GLY A 208 -2.22 -6.95 4.22
N ILE A 209 -1.29 -6.16 3.71
CA ILE A 209 -0.11 -5.66 4.43
C ILE A 209 -0.38 -4.21 4.86
N GLY A 210 -0.44 -3.99 6.18
CA GLY A 210 -0.63 -2.68 6.76
C GLY A 210 0.62 -1.83 6.82
N ALA A 211 0.45 -0.59 7.30
CA ALA A 211 1.54 0.31 7.64
C ALA A 211 1.57 0.66 9.15
N GLY A 212 0.91 -0.17 9.96
CA GLY A 212 0.75 0.05 11.40
C GLY A 212 -0.40 1.00 11.74
N LEU A 213 -1.01 0.82 12.91
CA LEU A 213 -2.14 1.59 13.41
C LEU A 213 -1.70 2.49 14.57
N ASN A 214 -2.02 3.78 14.50
CA ASN A 214 -1.83 4.69 15.63
C ASN A 214 -2.97 4.53 16.64
N LYS A 215 -2.76 3.70 17.66
CA LYS A 215 -3.75 3.44 18.73
C LYS A 215 -3.70 4.43 19.87
N ARG A 216 -3.10 5.61 19.68
CA ARG A 216 -3.09 6.67 20.70
C ARG A 216 -4.52 7.12 20.99
N LYS A 217 -4.88 7.07 22.26
CA LYS A 217 -6.18 7.59 22.71
C LYS A 217 -6.19 9.11 22.57
N ILE A 218 -7.23 9.64 22.00
CA ILE A 218 -7.54 11.06 21.98
C ILE A 218 -8.43 11.35 23.19
N ASN A 219 -8.11 12.42 23.91
CA ASN A 219 -8.92 12.83 25.05
C ASN A 219 -10.23 13.46 24.54
N GLY A 220 -11.34 12.73 24.64
CA GLY A 220 -12.64 13.18 24.18
C GLY A 220 -13.12 14.45 24.88
N ARG A 221 -12.81 14.65 26.17
CA ARG A 221 -13.19 15.88 26.89
C ARG A 221 -12.47 17.10 26.30
N SER A 222 -11.17 16.99 26.04
CA SER A 222 -10.38 18.07 25.43
C SER A 222 -10.82 18.38 24.01
N SER A 223 -11.23 17.35 23.25
CA SER A 223 -11.59 17.53 21.83
C SER A 223 -12.86 18.36 21.63
N ARG A 224 -13.70 18.50 22.67
CA ARG A 224 -14.95 19.34 22.60
C ARG A 224 -14.69 20.79 22.21
N ASN A 225 -13.49 21.30 22.53
CA ASN A 225 -13.12 22.70 22.32
C ASN A 225 -12.12 22.86 21.15
N TRP A 226 -11.90 21.83 20.32
CA TRP A 226 -10.97 21.92 19.20
C TRP A 226 -11.65 22.51 17.97
N GLY A 227 -11.12 23.63 17.48
CA GLY A 227 -11.34 24.13 16.13
C GLY A 227 -10.41 23.40 15.14
N ALA A 228 -10.35 23.89 13.89
CA ALA A 228 -9.58 23.29 12.79
C ALA A 228 -8.10 23.03 13.16
N ILE A 229 -7.43 24.02 13.80
CA ILE A 229 -6.02 23.91 14.22
C ILE A 229 -5.87 22.79 15.28
N GLY A 230 -6.81 22.69 16.21
CA GLY A 230 -6.83 21.64 17.23
C GLY A 230 -6.90 20.25 16.62
N TRP A 231 -7.83 20.03 15.69
CA TRP A 231 -7.98 18.76 14.98
C TRP A 231 -6.77 18.40 14.14
N LEU A 232 -6.18 19.34 13.39
CA LEU A 232 -4.95 19.12 12.63
C LEU A 232 -3.77 18.74 13.54
N ARG A 233 -3.64 19.42 14.70
CA ARG A 233 -2.59 19.16 15.67
C ARG A 233 -2.72 17.77 16.33
N HIS A 234 -3.95 17.24 16.40
CA HIS A 234 -4.27 15.94 17.01
C HIS A 234 -4.50 14.83 15.98
N ASP A 235 -3.99 15.01 14.75
CA ASP A 235 -3.89 13.95 13.74
C ASP A 235 -5.24 13.49 13.16
N ILE A 236 -6.13 14.45 12.86
CA ILE A 236 -7.42 14.13 12.21
C ILE A 236 -7.24 13.32 10.93
N LEU A 237 -6.17 13.59 10.15
CA LEU A 237 -5.88 12.83 8.93
C LEU A 237 -5.53 11.39 9.25
N GLY A 238 -4.73 11.14 10.30
CA GLY A 238 -4.44 9.78 10.75
C GLY A 238 -5.70 9.02 11.17
N ILE A 239 -6.65 9.68 11.85
CA ILE A 239 -7.93 9.07 12.22
C ILE A 239 -8.72 8.66 10.96
N MET A 240 -8.79 9.52 9.95
CA MET A 240 -9.49 9.23 8.69
C MET A 240 -8.83 8.07 7.93
N LEU A 241 -7.49 8.05 7.88
CA LEU A 241 -6.72 7.02 7.19
C LEU A 241 -6.78 5.64 7.90
N GLU A 242 -7.04 5.62 9.21
CA GLU A 242 -7.05 4.40 10.01
C GLU A 242 -8.44 3.75 10.15
N SER A 243 -9.42 4.18 9.35
CA SER A 243 -10.75 3.56 9.34
C SER A 243 -10.66 2.06 9.10
N SER A 244 -11.18 1.27 10.03
CA SER A 244 -11.16 -0.19 9.98
C SER A 244 -12.36 -0.82 9.25
N LEU A 245 -13.36 -0.04 8.87
CA LEU A 245 -14.63 -0.54 8.34
C LEU A 245 -14.44 -1.50 7.16
N GLN A 246 -13.63 -1.13 6.18
CA GLN A 246 -13.36 -1.99 5.01
C GLN A 246 -12.65 -3.29 5.39
N ASN A 247 -11.82 -3.26 6.41
CA ASN A 247 -11.17 -4.45 6.96
C ASN A 247 -12.18 -5.43 7.57
N GLU A 248 -13.11 -4.92 8.37
CA GLU A 248 -14.14 -5.76 9.00
C GLU A 248 -15.08 -6.34 7.94
N ILE A 249 -15.55 -5.52 6.99
CA ILE A 249 -16.39 -5.99 5.87
C ILE A 249 -15.70 -7.13 5.11
N LEU A 250 -14.44 -6.99 4.74
CA LEU A 250 -13.74 -8.03 3.99
C LEU A 250 -13.56 -9.30 4.83
N LYS A 251 -13.26 -9.14 6.12
CA LYS A 251 -13.14 -10.27 7.05
C LYS A 251 -14.46 -11.05 7.18
N ASP A 252 -15.59 -10.35 7.26
CA ASP A 252 -16.91 -10.97 7.32
C ASP A 252 -17.28 -11.67 6.01
N LEU A 253 -16.89 -11.09 4.86
CA LEU A 253 -17.20 -11.65 3.54
C LEU A 253 -16.44 -12.94 3.24
N ILE A 254 -15.15 -13.03 3.55
CA ILE A 254 -14.30 -14.14 3.11
C ILE A 254 -13.56 -14.89 4.24
N GLY A 255 -13.76 -14.48 5.48
CA GLY A 255 -13.27 -15.17 6.67
C GLY A 255 -11.75 -15.41 6.66
N ASP A 256 -11.36 -16.66 6.80
CA ASP A 256 -9.97 -17.13 6.84
C ASP A 256 -9.19 -16.97 5.51
N LYS A 257 -9.88 -16.67 4.43
CA LYS A 257 -9.27 -16.35 3.13
C LYS A 257 -8.69 -14.93 3.09
N TYR A 258 -8.95 -14.11 4.10
CA TYR A 258 -8.33 -12.81 4.32
C TYR A 258 -7.35 -12.86 5.48
N LEU A 259 -6.06 -12.72 5.18
CA LEU A 259 -5.04 -12.52 6.20
C LEU A 259 -4.64 -11.05 6.25
N ARG A 260 -4.88 -10.40 7.37
CA ARG A 260 -4.47 -9.03 7.64
C ARG A 260 -3.20 -9.02 8.50
N VAL A 261 -2.10 -8.52 7.95
CA VAL A 261 -0.84 -8.28 8.66
C VAL A 261 -0.77 -6.81 9.04
N ASN A 262 -1.20 -6.50 10.24
CA ASN A 262 -1.18 -5.15 10.80
C ASN A 262 -1.29 -5.17 12.33
N SER A 263 -0.70 -4.19 13.01
CA SER A 263 -0.86 -3.99 14.46
C SER A 263 -0.60 -2.53 14.85
N ALA A 264 -0.74 -2.23 16.14
CA ALA A 264 -0.36 -0.93 16.67
C ALA A 264 1.13 -0.61 16.38
N ILE A 265 1.42 0.67 16.10
CA ILE A 265 2.78 1.13 15.77
C ILE A 265 3.74 1.19 16.97
N HIS A 266 3.22 1.11 18.20
CA HIS A 266 4.00 1.14 19.43
C HIS A 266 5.05 2.28 19.46
N LYS A 267 6.35 1.92 19.35
CA LYS A 267 7.48 2.85 19.38
C LYS A 267 7.76 3.54 18.03
N VAL A 268 7.20 3.03 16.93
CA VAL A 268 7.35 3.66 15.61
C VAL A 268 6.66 5.03 15.62
N ASN A 269 7.29 6.03 15.00
CA ASN A 269 6.74 7.37 14.97
C ASN A 269 5.40 7.38 14.18
N ARG A 270 4.42 8.12 14.71
CA ARG A 270 3.14 8.34 14.02
C ARG A 270 3.29 9.15 12.74
N ARG A 271 4.30 10.03 12.67
CA ARG A 271 4.59 10.82 11.46
C ARG A 271 5.03 9.90 10.33
N MET A 272 4.34 10.02 9.21
CA MET A 272 4.58 9.19 8.02
C MET A 272 5.84 9.62 7.23
N ASP A 273 6.53 10.67 7.68
CA ASP A 273 7.71 11.26 7.06
C ASP A 273 8.95 11.24 7.96
N ASP A 274 8.93 10.50 9.07
CA ASP A 274 10.10 10.37 9.94
C ASP A 274 11.09 9.31 9.43
N ILE A 275 12.17 9.79 8.81
CA ILE A 275 13.26 8.98 8.26
C ILE A 275 14.50 8.96 9.17
N SER A 276 14.37 9.29 10.46
CA SER A 276 15.46 9.17 11.42
C SER A 276 15.91 7.71 11.56
N ASP A 277 17.23 7.51 11.81
CA ASP A 277 17.78 6.15 11.97
C ASP A 277 17.06 5.40 13.09
N GLN A 278 16.73 6.10 14.17
CA GLN A 278 15.97 5.52 15.27
C GLN A 278 14.59 5.04 14.85
N ASN A 279 13.87 5.81 14.01
CA ASN A 279 12.56 5.38 13.53
C ASN A 279 12.66 4.22 12.54
N LEU A 280 13.65 4.23 11.65
CA LEU A 280 13.90 3.12 10.72
C LEU A 280 14.26 1.80 11.46
N LEU A 281 15.02 1.88 12.54
CA LEU A 281 15.26 0.72 13.42
C LEU A 281 13.96 0.21 14.05
N ARG A 282 13.12 1.10 14.59
CA ARG A 282 11.81 0.72 15.18
C ARG A 282 10.87 0.10 14.15
N ILE A 283 10.90 0.57 12.90
CA ILE A 283 10.16 -0.02 11.78
C ILE A 283 10.60 -1.47 11.55
N ARG A 284 11.91 -1.75 11.57
CA ARG A 284 12.46 -3.10 11.43
C ARG A 284 12.06 -4.00 12.62
N GLU A 285 12.15 -3.48 13.84
CA GLU A 285 11.70 -4.20 15.05
C GLU A 285 10.22 -4.56 14.99
N LEU A 286 9.36 -3.62 14.55
CA LEU A 286 7.93 -3.88 14.40
C LEU A 286 7.66 -4.95 13.33
N SER A 287 8.42 -4.96 12.25
CA SER A 287 8.33 -6.03 11.24
C SER A 287 8.67 -7.41 11.82
N ASN A 288 9.70 -7.50 12.68
CA ASN A 288 10.03 -8.74 13.37
C ASN A 288 8.90 -9.21 14.31
N GLN A 289 8.24 -8.28 15.01
CA GLN A 289 7.07 -8.60 15.83
C GLN A 289 5.90 -9.09 14.96
N TRP A 290 5.68 -8.47 13.80
CA TRP A 290 4.67 -8.95 12.84
C TRP A 290 4.99 -10.35 12.35
N TRP A 291 6.26 -10.64 12.09
CA TRP A 291 6.66 -11.99 11.68
C TRP A 291 6.34 -13.02 12.76
N SER A 292 6.71 -12.75 14.00
CA SER A 292 6.39 -13.64 15.12
C SER A 292 4.89 -13.89 15.27
N LYS A 293 4.05 -12.89 14.98
CA LYS A 293 2.59 -12.97 15.14
C LYS A 293 1.87 -13.58 13.94
N PHE A 294 2.30 -13.25 12.72
CA PHE A 294 1.56 -13.53 11.49
C PHE A 294 2.31 -14.47 10.53
N GLY A 295 3.63 -14.67 10.71
CA GLY A 295 4.50 -15.36 9.76
C GLY A 295 4.01 -16.76 9.40
N LYS A 296 3.69 -17.59 10.39
CA LYS A 296 3.16 -18.96 10.16
C LYS A 296 1.88 -18.94 9.30
N LYS A 297 0.96 -18.01 9.56
CA LYS A 297 -0.28 -17.87 8.77
C LYS A 297 0.01 -17.38 7.35
N ALA A 298 0.98 -16.45 7.20
CA ALA A 298 1.38 -15.95 5.89
C ALA A 298 2.04 -17.05 5.04
N VAL A 299 2.96 -17.84 5.60
CA VAL A 299 3.56 -19.00 4.93
C VAL A 299 2.47 -19.96 4.45
N ASN A 300 1.52 -20.31 5.31
CA ASN A 300 0.41 -21.19 4.92
C ASN A 300 -0.44 -20.59 3.79
N SER A 301 -0.69 -19.27 3.80
CA SER A 301 -1.50 -18.60 2.77
C SER A 301 -0.85 -18.64 1.38
N VAL A 302 0.48 -18.64 1.32
CA VAL A 302 1.28 -18.65 0.09
C VAL A 302 1.58 -20.08 -0.37
N SER A 303 1.86 -21.01 0.59
CA SER A 303 2.37 -22.37 0.29
C SER A 303 1.27 -23.37 -0.06
N TYR A 304 0.01 -23.13 0.29
CA TYR A 304 -1.08 -24.09 0.06
C TYR A 304 -1.44 -24.22 -1.44
N THR A 305 -0.67 -25.04 -2.14
CA THR A 305 -1.15 -25.85 -3.25
C THR A 305 -1.48 -27.20 -2.65
N HIS A 306 -2.76 -27.60 -2.71
CA HIS A 306 -3.32 -28.89 -2.26
C HIS A 306 -2.28 -29.98 -1.93
N LEU A 307 -2.02 -30.22 -0.66
CA LEU A 307 -1.72 -31.56 -0.19
C LEU A 307 -3.07 -32.29 -0.13
N THR A 308 -3.42 -33.01 -1.18
CA THR A 308 -4.35 -34.13 -1.08
C THR A 308 -3.72 -35.10 -0.08
N LEU A 309 -4.33 -35.23 1.09
CA LEU A 309 -4.01 -36.32 1.97
C LEU A 309 -4.23 -37.60 1.16
N PRO A 310 -3.29 -38.57 1.17
CA PRO A 310 -3.55 -39.86 0.58
C PRO A 310 -4.73 -40.45 1.37
N THR A 311 -5.81 -40.76 0.65
CA THR A 311 -6.88 -41.62 1.15
C THR A 311 -6.24 -42.95 1.56
N SER A 312 -6.14 -43.21 2.86
CA SER A 312 -5.80 -44.52 3.34
C SER A 312 -6.91 -45.49 2.89
N SER A 313 -6.63 -46.24 1.84
CA SER A 313 -7.38 -47.44 1.53
C SER A 313 -7.25 -48.37 2.71
N ARG A 314 -8.29 -48.52 3.51
CA ARG A 314 -8.44 -49.67 4.39
C ARG A 314 -8.86 -50.85 3.49
N VAL A 315 -8.02 -51.85 3.47
CA VAL A 315 -8.35 -53.22 3.11
C VAL A 315 -9.00 -53.88 4.32
#